data_dd31e928b9fd9eeee4afa5ca4fffdc56
#
_entry.id   dd31e928b9fd9eeee4afa5ca4fffdc56
#
_cell.length_a   1.000
_cell.length_b   1.000
_cell.length_c   1.000
_cell.angle_alpha   90.00
_cell.angle_beta   90.00
_cell.angle_gamma   90.00
#
_symmetry.space_group_name_H-M   'P 1'
#
loop_
_entity.id
_entity.type
_entity.pdbx_description
1 polymer ?
#
loop_
_entity_poly.entity_id
_entity_poly.type
_entity_poly.pdbx_seq_one_letter_code
_entity_poly.pdbx_strand_id
1 'polypeptide(L)'
;DDALAMFNSSRLDLLSNEERDDMTYRLATCYLKTGNVKEAAIWFETLRASSPKYAKDCSYYLAYIRYTQKRYDEALKDFLPLQDDPKYKELVPYYIAEIYAIKKNYDKAQIVAQNYLSAYPNNEHAAEMYRILGDAYYHFGQYHQAVEAFTGYLDRDHSAPRRDALYMLGLSYYQTKVYSKAAETLGKVTTDN
;
A
#
# COMPACT_ATOMS: atom_id res chain seq x y z
N ASP A 1 26.16 -3.74 6.82
CA ASP A 1 27.29 -4.69 6.93
C ASP A 1 27.63 -5.02 8.39
N ASP A 2 27.60 -4.05 9.32
CA ASP A 2 27.98 -4.28 10.72
C ASP A 2 27.05 -5.25 11.46
N ALA A 3 25.73 -5.20 11.22
CA ALA A 3 24.78 -6.11 11.86
C ALA A 3 24.95 -7.57 11.40
N LEU A 4 25.30 -7.80 10.13
CA LEU A 4 25.62 -9.12 9.59
C LEU A 4 26.93 -9.65 10.16
N ALA A 5 27.95 -8.80 10.29
CA ALA A 5 29.22 -9.15 10.91
C ALA A 5 29.04 -9.48 12.39
N MET A 6 28.23 -8.69 13.12
CA MET A 6 27.90 -8.96 14.52
C MET A 6 27.14 -10.28 14.69
N PHE A 7 26.16 -10.56 13.83
CA PHE A 7 25.39 -11.81 13.88
C PHE A 7 26.30 -13.03 13.65
N ASN A 8 27.16 -12.99 12.63
CA ASN A 8 28.09 -14.07 12.33
C ASN A 8 29.19 -14.27 13.35
N SER A 9 29.56 -13.21 14.11
CA SER A 9 30.58 -13.26 15.17
C SER A 9 30.01 -13.58 16.57
N SER A 10 28.67 -13.53 16.71
CA SER A 10 28.01 -13.77 17.98
C SER A 10 28.00 -15.25 18.33
N ARG A 11 28.32 -15.56 19.61
CA ARG A 11 28.05 -16.88 20.17
C ARG A 11 26.58 -16.98 20.52
N LEU A 12 25.78 -17.38 19.51
CA LEU A 12 24.31 -17.50 19.60
C LEU A 12 23.85 -18.45 20.72
N ASP A 13 24.73 -19.38 21.10
CA ASP A 13 24.54 -20.31 22.20
C ASP A 13 24.49 -19.63 23.58
N LEU A 14 25.04 -18.42 23.71
CA LEU A 14 25.07 -17.65 24.96
C LEU A 14 23.87 -16.67 25.10
N LEU A 15 23.07 -16.49 24.05
CA LEU A 15 21.94 -15.58 24.04
C LEU A 15 20.69 -16.25 24.61
N SER A 16 19.89 -15.48 25.34
CA SER A 16 18.51 -15.84 25.65
C SER A 16 17.67 -15.93 24.38
N ASN A 17 16.52 -16.61 24.46
CA ASN A 17 15.61 -16.68 23.31
C ASN A 17 15.17 -15.28 22.84
N GLU A 18 14.90 -14.36 23.78
CA GLU A 18 14.49 -13.01 23.45
C GLU A 18 15.60 -12.22 22.73
N GLU A 19 16.83 -12.29 23.20
CA GLU A 19 17.97 -11.64 22.54
C GLU A 19 18.23 -12.22 21.16
N ARG A 20 18.03 -13.52 20.98
CA ARG A 20 18.14 -14.19 19.68
C ARG A 20 17.05 -13.72 18.72
N ASP A 21 15.82 -13.59 19.19
CA ASP A 21 14.70 -13.09 18.40
C ASP A 21 14.93 -11.62 17.98
N ASP A 22 15.39 -10.76 18.90
CA ASP A 22 15.74 -9.36 18.61
C ASP A 22 16.86 -9.26 17.55
N MET A 23 17.89 -10.08 17.66
CA MET A 23 18.97 -10.13 16.66
C MET A 23 18.48 -10.61 15.32
N THR A 24 17.67 -11.67 15.29
CA THR A 24 17.09 -12.22 14.06
C THR A 24 16.22 -11.19 13.36
N TYR A 25 15.39 -10.46 14.10
CA TYR A 25 14.57 -9.38 13.55
C TYR A 25 15.42 -8.26 12.93
N ARG A 26 16.48 -7.82 13.63
CA ARG A 26 17.41 -6.81 13.10
C ARG A 26 18.14 -7.30 11.86
N LEU A 27 18.58 -8.54 11.85
CA LEU A 27 19.21 -9.16 10.70
C LEU A 27 18.29 -9.19 9.49
N ALA A 28 17.04 -9.67 9.65
CA ALA A 28 16.04 -9.70 8.59
C ALA A 28 15.77 -8.29 8.01
N THR A 29 15.67 -7.27 8.89
CA THR A 29 15.49 -5.88 8.46
C THR A 29 16.72 -5.32 7.76
N CYS A 30 17.93 -5.70 8.15
CA CYS A 30 19.16 -5.34 7.44
C CYS A 30 19.20 -5.93 6.03
N TYR A 31 18.88 -7.21 5.88
CA TYR A 31 18.78 -7.84 4.56
C TYR A 31 17.76 -7.14 3.67
N LEU A 32 16.59 -6.78 4.22
CA LEU A 32 15.58 -6.07 3.45
C LEU A 32 16.08 -4.69 2.98
N LYS A 33 16.72 -3.93 3.88
CA LYS A 33 17.26 -2.60 3.56
C LYS A 33 18.43 -2.63 2.58
N THR A 34 19.20 -3.71 2.54
CA THR A 34 20.30 -3.92 1.59
C THR A 34 19.86 -4.55 0.27
N GLY A 35 18.56 -4.78 0.08
CA GLY A 35 18.00 -5.36 -1.15
C GLY A 35 18.10 -6.90 -1.24
N ASN A 36 18.60 -7.56 -0.21
CA ASN A 36 18.67 -9.03 -0.12
C ASN A 36 17.31 -9.61 0.30
N VAL A 37 16.30 -9.38 -0.55
CA VAL A 37 14.89 -9.67 -0.25
C VAL A 37 14.63 -11.15 0.04
N LYS A 38 15.36 -12.06 -0.64
CA LYS A 38 15.20 -13.50 -0.44
C LYS A 38 15.64 -13.91 0.97
N GLU A 39 16.81 -13.46 1.40
CA GLU A 39 17.33 -13.74 2.74
C GLU A 39 16.44 -13.10 3.81
N ALA A 40 16.01 -11.86 3.59
CA ALA A 40 15.08 -11.19 4.49
C ALA A 40 13.79 -12.02 4.70
N ALA A 41 13.22 -12.54 3.62
CA ALA A 41 12.00 -13.35 3.69
C ALA A 41 12.21 -14.64 4.50
N ILE A 42 13.33 -15.34 4.32
CA ILE A 42 13.65 -16.58 5.08
C ILE A 42 13.72 -16.26 6.58
N TRP A 43 14.41 -15.20 6.97
CA TRP A 43 14.55 -14.83 8.37
C TRP A 43 13.24 -14.35 8.99
N PHE A 44 12.41 -13.58 8.25
CA PHE A 44 11.08 -13.19 8.71
C PHE A 44 10.14 -14.39 8.86
N GLU A 45 10.17 -15.37 7.93
CA GLU A 45 9.35 -16.60 8.05
C GLU A 45 9.77 -17.42 9.28
N THR A 46 11.07 -17.60 9.50
CA THR A 46 11.60 -18.32 10.65
C THR A 46 11.18 -17.66 11.96
N LEU A 47 11.36 -16.34 12.06
CA LEU A 47 11.02 -15.58 13.26
C LEU A 47 9.50 -15.53 13.51
N ARG A 48 8.69 -15.40 12.45
CA ARG A 48 7.23 -15.44 12.56
C ARG A 48 6.73 -16.73 13.19
N ALA A 49 7.37 -17.86 12.86
CA ALA A 49 6.99 -19.18 13.38
C ALA A 49 7.43 -19.40 14.83
N SER A 50 8.54 -18.76 15.25
CA SER A 50 9.16 -19.03 16.57
C SER A 50 8.86 -17.98 17.62
N SER A 51 8.55 -16.74 17.24
CA SER A 51 8.43 -15.60 18.15
C SER A 51 7.07 -14.92 18.10
N PRO A 52 6.19 -15.11 19.09
CA PRO A 52 4.91 -14.39 19.17
C PRO A 52 5.09 -12.87 19.22
N LYS A 53 6.20 -12.39 19.83
CA LYS A 53 6.53 -10.96 19.95
C LYS A 53 6.64 -10.29 18.58
N TYR A 54 7.27 -10.96 17.61
CA TYR A 54 7.55 -10.42 16.29
C TYR A 54 6.61 -10.93 15.19
N ALA A 55 5.68 -11.82 15.50
CA ALA A 55 4.84 -12.47 14.50
C ALA A 55 4.08 -11.49 13.59
N LYS A 56 3.50 -10.43 14.17
CA LYS A 56 2.78 -9.39 13.40
C LYS A 56 3.73 -8.56 12.53
N ASP A 57 4.87 -8.16 13.07
CA ASP A 57 5.86 -7.38 12.32
C ASP A 57 6.44 -8.19 11.16
N CYS A 58 6.73 -9.46 11.39
CA CYS A 58 7.16 -10.36 10.33
C CYS A 58 6.08 -10.55 9.26
N SER A 59 4.81 -10.70 9.65
CA SER A 59 3.69 -10.77 8.70
C SER A 59 3.59 -9.52 7.85
N TYR A 60 3.75 -8.34 8.43
CA TYR A 60 3.78 -7.08 7.67
C TYR A 60 4.92 -7.04 6.64
N TYR A 61 6.16 -7.35 7.06
CA TYR A 61 7.29 -7.32 6.12
C TYR A 61 7.21 -8.39 5.03
N LEU A 62 6.71 -9.56 5.36
CA LEU A 62 6.46 -10.62 4.36
C LEU A 62 5.37 -10.21 3.38
N ALA A 63 4.28 -9.60 3.84
CA ALA A 63 3.25 -9.06 2.99
C ALA A 63 3.79 -7.97 2.06
N TYR A 64 4.60 -7.04 2.58
CA TYR A 64 5.26 -6.00 1.79
C TYR A 64 6.20 -6.59 0.73
N ILE A 65 7.03 -7.56 1.09
CA ILE A 65 7.90 -8.27 0.14
C ILE A 65 7.08 -8.91 -0.98
N ARG A 66 6.00 -9.61 -0.64
CA ARG A 66 5.10 -10.24 -1.62
C ARG A 66 4.40 -9.23 -2.51
N TYR A 67 3.98 -8.10 -1.94
CA TYR A 67 3.41 -6.98 -2.69
C TYR A 67 4.40 -6.44 -3.73
N THR A 68 5.66 -6.17 -3.35
CA THR A 68 6.69 -5.68 -4.29
C THR A 68 7.03 -6.70 -5.39
N GLN A 69 6.88 -8.00 -5.10
CA GLN A 69 7.02 -9.10 -6.04
C GLN A 69 5.75 -9.35 -6.89
N LYS A 70 4.71 -8.53 -6.75
CA LYS A 70 3.40 -8.68 -7.42
C LYS A 70 2.65 -9.98 -7.06
N ARG A 71 2.99 -10.60 -5.95
CA ARG A 71 2.32 -11.78 -5.40
C ARG A 71 1.14 -11.34 -4.54
N TYR A 72 0.16 -10.71 -5.17
CA TYR A 72 -0.90 -9.96 -4.50
C TYR A 72 -1.81 -10.79 -3.60
N ASP A 73 -2.16 -12.02 -4.00
CA ASP A 73 -3.02 -12.88 -3.18
C ASP A 73 -2.33 -13.31 -1.89
N GLU A 74 -1.05 -13.58 -1.96
CA GLU A 74 -0.27 -13.92 -0.77
C GLU A 74 -0.02 -12.71 0.13
N ALA A 75 0.20 -11.52 -0.48
CA ALA A 75 0.32 -10.27 0.26
C ALA A 75 -0.99 -9.96 1.03
N LEU A 76 -2.15 -10.09 0.37
CA LEU A 76 -3.46 -9.91 1.03
C LEU A 76 -3.67 -10.85 2.20
N LYS A 77 -3.27 -12.12 2.08
CA LYS A 77 -3.40 -13.10 3.15
C LYS A 77 -2.72 -12.65 4.45
N ASP A 78 -1.56 -11.97 4.33
CA ASP A 78 -0.82 -11.49 5.49
C ASP A 78 -1.22 -10.06 5.89
N PHE A 79 -1.67 -9.20 4.96
CA PHE A 79 -2.12 -7.83 5.27
C PHE A 79 -3.49 -7.81 5.96
N LEU A 80 -4.46 -8.60 5.49
CA LEU A 80 -5.84 -8.56 5.99
C LEU A 80 -5.96 -8.73 7.52
N PRO A 81 -5.22 -9.65 8.18
CA PRO A 81 -5.26 -9.76 9.64
C PRO A 81 -4.68 -8.54 10.37
N LEU A 82 -3.95 -7.67 9.69
CA LEU A 82 -3.27 -6.50 10.27
C LEU A 82 -4.03 -5.19 10.03
N GLN A 83 -5.11 -5.20 9.22
CA GLN A 83 -5.78 -3.97 8.80
C GLN A 83 -6.31 -3.11 9.96
N ASP A 84 -6.74 -3.74 11.05
CA ASP A 84 -7.29 -3.08 12.24
C ASP A 84 -6.30 -3.07 13.43
N ASP A 85 -5.08 -3.57 13.22
CA ASP A 85 -4.05 -3.56 14.26
C ASP A 85 -3.62 -2.13 14.58
N PRO A 86 -3.56 -1.71 15.85
CA PRO A 86 -3.22 -0.32 16.24
C PRO A 86 -1.92 0.21 15.64
N LYS A 87 -0.94 -0.66 15.37
CA LYS A 87 0.35 -0.30 14.78
C LYS A 87 0.26 -0.11 13.26
N TYR A 88 -0.64 -0.82 12.59
CA TYR A 88 -0.67 -0.92 11.13
C TYR A 88 -1.91 -0.32 10.46
N LYS A 89 -2.93 0.07 11.22
CA LYS A 89 -4.22 0.56 10.72
C LYS A 89 -4.15 1.84 9.87
N GLU A 90 -3.06 2.58 9.93
CA GLU A 90 -2.83 3.77 9.10
C GLU A 90 -2.03 3.47 7.81
N LEU A 91 -1.45 2.29 7.70
CA LEU A 91 -0.60 1.93 6.57
C LEU A 91 -1.13 0.72 5.79
N VAL A 92 -1.50 -0.35 6.49
CA VAL A 92 -1.88 -1.62 5.83
C VAL A 92 -3.12 -1.48 4.95
N PRO A 93 -4.19 -0.74 5.31
CA PRO A 93 -5.34 -0.55 4.41
C PRO A 93 -4.98 0.10 3.07
N TYR A 94 -3.93 0.93 3.03
CA TYR A 94 -3.43 1.48 1.77
C TYR A 94 -2.98 0.37 0.81
N TYR A 95 -2.14 -0.55 1.25
CA TYR A 95 -1.70 -1.68 0.41
C TYR A 95 -2.86 -2.60 0.02
N ILE A 96 -3.80 -2.84 0.93
CA ILE A 96 -4.99 -3.66 0.65
C ILE A 96 -5.84 -3.00 -0.46
N ALA A 97 -6.11 -1.70 -0.37
CA ALA A 97 -6.87 -0.97 -1.37
C ALA A 97 -6.17 -0.97 -2.74
N GLU A 98 -4.85 -0.73 -2.76
CA GLU A 98 -4.05 -0.80 -3.98
C GLU A 98 -4.13 -2.18 -4.64
N ILE A 99 -3.94 -3.25 -3.85
CA ILE A 99 -4.02 -4.60 -4.39
C ILE A 99 -5.41 -4.88 -4.98
N TYR A 100 -6.48 -4.48 -4.29
CA TYR A 100 -7.84 -4.65 -4.83
C TYR A 100 -8.05 -3.84 -6.11
N ALA A 101 -7.53 -2.62 -6.19
CA ALA A 101 -7.59 -1.80 -7.40
C ALA A 101 -6.82 -2.44 -8.56
N ILE A 102 -5.59 -2.92 -8.33
CA ILE A 102 -4.78 -3.63 -9.32
C ILE A 102 -5.50 -4.89 -9.84
N LYS A 103 -6.16 -5.62 -8.93
CA LYS A 103 -6.95 -6.81 -9.27
C LYS A 103 -8.32 -6.47 -9.86
N LYS A 104 -8.66 -5.19 -10.03
CA LYS A 104 -9.96 -4.69 -10.50
C LYS A 104 -11.15 -5.17 -9.65
N ASN A 105 -10.88 -5.43 -8.37
CA ASN A 105 -11.93 -5.74 -7.39
C ASN A 105 -12.44 -4.42 -6.79
N TYR A 106 -13.20 -3.69 -7.59
CA TYR A 106 -13.61 -2.32 -7.27
C TYR A 106 -14.56 -2.25 -6.06
N ASP A 107 -15.37 -3.26 -5.82
CA ASP A 107 -16.24 -3.33 -4.61
C ASP A 107 -15.41 -3.25 -3.34
N LYS A 108 -14.39 -4.11 -3.24
CA LYS A 108 -13.54 -4.16 -2.05
C LYS A 108 -12.62 -2.94 -1.96
N ALA A 109 -12.07 -2.48 -3.09
CA ALA A 109 -11.26 -1.27 -3.14
C ALA A 109 -12.04 -0.05 -2.64
N GLN A 110 -13.29 0.12 -3.06
CA GLN A 110 -14.17 1.19 -2.63
C GLN A 110 -14.41 1.17 -1.12
N ILE A 111 -14.78 0.01 -0.56
CA ILE A 111 -15.05 -0.12 0.88
C ILE A 111 -13.81 0.24 1.71
N VAL A 112 -12.65 -0.30 1.35
CA VAL A 112 -11.40 -0.02 2.09
C VAL A 112 -11.03 1.46 1.99
N ALA A 113 -11.10 2.05 0.79
CA ALA A 113 -10.76 3.46 0.58
C ALA A 113 -11.72 4.41 1.32
N GLN A 114 -13.04 4.14 1.30
CA GLN A 114 -14.02 4.94 2.03
C GLN A 114 -13.78 4.90 3.55
N ASN A 115 -13.59 3.71 4.11
CA ASN A 115 -13.33 3.53 5.53
C ASN A 115 -12.04 4.24 5.95
N TYR A 116 -10.99 4.11 5.14
CA TYR A 116 -9.72 4.78 5.38
C TYR A 116 -9.85 6.30 5.38
N LEU A 117 -10.48 6.87 4.35
CA LEU A 117 -10.65 8.32 4.22
C LEU A 117 -11.54 8.89 5.33
N SER A 118 -12.51 8.12 5.82
CA SER A 118 -13.35 8.51 6.96
C SER A 118 -12.54 8.61 8.26
N ALA A 119 -11.57 7.73 8.46
CA ALA A 119 -10.74 7.67 9.65
C ALA A 119 -9.51 8.60 9.55
N TYR A 120 -8.91 8.72 8.37
CA TYR A 120 -7.61 9.36 8.14
C TYR A 120 -7.62 10.32 6.93
N PRO A 121 -8.48 11.34 6.90
CA PRO A 121 -8.69 12.19 5.70
C PRO A 121 -7.46 13.02 5.30
N ASN A 122 -6.50 13.21 6.20
CA ASN A 122 -5.29 14.01 5.99
C ASN A 122 -3.99 13.19 6.10
N ASN A 123 -4.09 11.87 6.07
CA ASN A 123 -2.91 11.00 6.05
C ASN A 123 -2.17 11.13 4.71
N GLU A 124 -0.87 10.82 4.69
CA GLU A 124 -0.04 10.87 3.47
C GLU A 124 -0.56 9.99 2.32
N HIS A 125 -1.28 8.90 2.64
CA HIS A 125 -1.88 8.01 1.65
C HIS A 125 -3.28 8.45 1.19
N ALA A 126 -3.84 9.53 1.77
CA ALA A 126 -5.21 9.95 1.45
C ALA A 126 -5.39 10.30 -0.03
N ALA A 127 -4.39 10.95 -0.65
CA ALA A 127 -4.45 11.26 -2.09
C ALA A 127 -4.68 10.00 -2.92
N GLU A 128 -3.87 8.95 -2.73
CA GLU A 128 -3.98 7.72 -3.48
C GLU A 128 -5.29 6.95 -3.18
N MET A 129 -5.78 7.02 -1.93
CA MET A 129 -7.10 6.48 -1.58
C MET A 129 -8.24 7.19 -2.31
N TYR A 130 -8.18 8.50 -2.49
CA TYR A 130 -9.13 9.25 -3.30
C TYR A 130 -9.07 8.84 -4.77
N ARG A 131 -7.87 8.59 -5.33
CA ARG A 131 -7.70 8.09 -6.69
C ARG A 131 -8.34 6.71 -6.86
N ILE A 132 -8.04 5.77 -5.95
CA ILE A 132 -8.63 4.42 -5.96
C ILE A 132 -10.16 4.48 -5.87
N LEU A 133 -10.69 5.36 -5.02
CA LEU A 133 -12.12 5.57 -4.87
C LEU A 133 -12.74 6.14 -6.15
N GLY A 134 -12.05 7.06 -6.82
CA GLY A 134 -12.46 7.62 -8.10
C GLY A 134 -12.55 6.55 -9.20
N ASP A 135 -11.53 5.68 -9.30
CA ASP A 135 -11.53 4.54 -10.22
C ASP A 135 -12.72 3.61 -9.97
N ALA A 136 -13.00 3.28 -8.71
CA ALA A 136 -14.12 2.43 -8.35
C ALA A 136 -15.47 3.05 -8.74
N TYR A 137 -15.69 4.30 -8.38
CA TYR A 137 -16.90 5.04 -8.72
C TYR A 137 -17.10 5.13 -10.23
N TYR A 138 -16.04 5.41 -10.99
CA TYR A 138 -16.11 5.44 -12.44
C TYR A 138 -16.57 4.10 -13.01
N HIS A 139 -15.98 2.99 -12.54
CA HIS A 139 -16.36 1.65 -13.00
C HIS A 139 -17.80 1.25 -12.67
N PHE A 140 -18.36 1.81 -11.59
CA PHE A 140 -19.79 1.62 -11.26
C PHE A 140 -20.73 2.61 -11.95
N GLY A 141 -20.22 3.47 -12.85
CA GLY A 141 -21.01 4.51 -13.50
C GLY A 141 -21.47 5.65 -12.58
N GLN A 142 -20.88 5.74 -11.40
CA GLN A 142 -21.14 6.76 -10.39
C GLN A 142 -20.29 8.01 -10.67
N TYR A 143 -20.53 8.63 -11.83
CA TYR A 143 -19.63 9.66 -12.38
C TYR A 143 -19.54 10.94 -11.54
N HIS A 144 -20.61 11.33 -10.84
CA HIS A 144 -20.54 12.49 -9.93
C HIS A 144 -19.59 12.22 -8.77
N GLN A 145 -19.71 11.06 -8.13
CA GLN A 145 -18.80 10.65 -7.04
C GLN A 145 -17.37 10.46 -7.55
N ALA A 146 -17.21 9.94 -8.79
CA ALA A 146 -15.90 9.83 -9.41
C ALA A 146 -15.23 11.21 -9.59
N VAL A 147 -15.98 12.23 -10.03
CA VAL A 147 -15.49 13.62 -10.12
C VAL A 147 -15.03 14.13 -8.75
N GLU A 148 -15.84 13.95 -7.71
CA GLU A 148 -15.48 14.37 -6.35
C GLU A 148 -14.22 13.69 -5.85
N ALA A 149 -14.12 12.38 -6.04
CA ALA A 149 -12.97 11.61 -5.58
C ALA A 149 -11.69 11.98 -6.36
N PHE A 150 -11.72 12.06 -7.68
CA PHE A 150 -10.55 12.50 -8.45
C PHE A 150 -10.15 13.94 -8.17
N THR A 151 -11.09 14.84 -7.90
CA THR A 151 -10.78 16.20 -7.45
C THR A 151 -10.08 16.16 -6.10
N GLY A 152 -10.60 15.34 -5.16
CA GLY A 152 -9.95 15.13 -3.85
C GLY A 152 -8.53 14.57 -3.95
N TYR A 153 -8.23 13.73 -4.95
CA TYR A 153 -6.88 13.28 -5.29
C TYR A 153 -6.01 14.46 -5.73
N LEU A 154 -6.47 15.24 -6.72
CA LEU A 154 -5.70 16.36 -7.27
C LEU A 154 -5.42 17.47 -6.25
N ASP A 155 -6.34 17.71 -5.33
CA ASP A 155 -6.17 18.71 -4.27
C ASP A 155 -5.09 18.34 -3.25
N ARG A 156 -4.78 17.05 -3.13
CA ARG A 156 -3.83 16.50 -2.15
C ARG A 156 -2.51 16.05 -2.75
N ASP A 157 -2.51 15.70 -4.03
CA ASP A 157 -1.30 15.29 -4.74
C ASP A 157 -0.60 16.53 -5.30
N HIS A 158 0.50 16.92 -4.68
CA HIS A 158 1.33 18.04 -5.10
C HIS A 158 2.40 17.63 -6.14
N SER A 159 2.42 16.37 -6.56
CA SER A 159 3.25 15.88 -7.67
C SER A 159 2.55 16.09 -9.02
N ALA A 160 3.21 15.72 -10.11
CA ALA A 160 2.55 15.71 -11.41
C ALA A 160 1.40 14.68 -11.41
N PRO A 161 0.14 15.08 -11.68
CA PRO A 161 -0.98 14.18 -11.61
C PRO A 161 -0.82 13.00 -12.58
N ARG A 162 -1.25 11.83 -12.17
CA ARG A 162 -1.22 10.64 -13.05
C ARG A 162 -2.13 10.84 -14.25
N ARG A 163 -1.63 10.53 -15.43
CA ARG A 163 -2.36 10.69 -16.70
C ARG A 163 -3.65 9.86 -16.75
N ASP A 164 -3.62 8.65 -16.16
CA ASP A 164 -4.81 7.80 -16.06
C ASP A 164 -5.91 8.45 -15.19
N ALA A 165 -5.55 9.05 -14.06
CA ALA A 165 -6.49 9.75 -13.19
C ALA A 165 -7.10 10.98 -13.88
N LEU A 166 -6.28 11.79 -14.56
CA LEU A 166 -6.77 12.92 -15.37
C LEU A 166 -7.71 12.47 -16.50
N TYR A 167 -7.37 11.38 -17.17
CA TYR A 167 -8.21 10.82 -18.22
C TYR A 167 -9.58 10.39 -17.68
N MET A 168 -9.60 9.63 -16.59
CA MET A 168 -10.83 9.17 -15.95
C MET A 168 -11.69 10.33 -15.41
N LEU A 169 -11.03 11.36 -14.83
CA LEU A 169 -11.72 12.59 -14.40
C LEU A 169 -12.37 13.31 -15.60
N GLY A 170 -11.61 13.47 -16.68
CA GLY A 170 -12.13 14.11 -17.89
C GLY A 170 -13.32 13.37 -18.49
N LEU A 171 -13.28 12.03 -18.53
CA LEU A 171 -14.41 11.21 -18.94
C LEU A 171 -15.59 11.33 -17.97
N SER A 172 -15.34 11.40 -16.67
CA SER A 172 -16.38 11.60 -15.66
C SER A 172 -17.08 12.95 -15.82
N TYR A 173 -16.34 14.02 -16.12
CA TYR A 173 -16.92 15.32 -16.49
C TYR A 173 -17.74 15.24 -17.77
N TYR A 174 -17.28 14.49 -18.77
CA TYR A 174 -18.06 14.29 -20.01
C TYR A 174 -19.38 13.58 -19.73
N GLN A 175 -19.38 12.51 -18.94
CA GLN A 175 -20.57 11.76 -18.58
C GLN A 175 -21.57 12.60 -17.74
N THR A 176 -21.06 13.50 -16.91
CA THR A 176 -21.89 14.44 -16.12
C THR A 176 -22.28 15.69 -16.92
N LYS A 177 -21.95 15.76 -18.22
CA LYS A 177 -22.25 16.86 -19.15
C LYS A 177 -21.58 18.19 -18.81
N VAL A 178 -20.49 18.17 -18.03
CA VAL A 178 -19.68 19.36 -17.72
C VAL A 178 -18.57 19.50 -18.77
N TYR A 179 -18.98 19.74 -20.02
CA TYR A 179 -18.13 19.64 -21.21
C TYR A 179 -16.92 20.57 -21.22
N SER A 180 -17.03 21.78 -20.63
CA SER A 180 -15.88 22.70 -20.55
C SER A 180 -14.76 22.13 -19.69
N LYS A 181 -15.08 21.59 -18.52
CA LYS A 181 -14.12 20.92 -17.65
C LYS A 181 -13.59 19.62 -18.24
N ALA A 182 -14.44 18.86 -18.94
CA ALA A 182 -14.02 17.68 -19.67
C ALA A 182 -12.93 18.02 -20.71
N ALA A 183 -13.18 19.03 -21.56
CA ALA A 183 -12.22 19.46 -22.57
C ALA A 183 -10.89 19.95 -21.95
N GLU A 184 -10.95 20.78 -20.90
CA GLU A 184 -9.77 21.25 -20.18
C GLU A 184 -8.95 20.10 -19.60
N THR A 185 -9.61 19.18 -18.89
CA THR A 185 -8.94 18.07 -18.21
C THR A 185 -8.35 17.06 -19.20
N LEU A 186 -9.10 16.71 -20.26
CA LEU A 186 -8.60 15.82 -21.31
C LEU A 186 -7.47 16.47 -22.12
N GLY A 187 -7.51 17.79 -22.31
CA GLY A 187 -6.44 18.56 -22.95
C GLY A 187 -5.12 18.39 -22.21
N LYS A 188 -5.12 18.39 -20.88
CA LYS A 188 -3.91 18.15 -20.05
C LYS A 188 -3.32 16.74 -20.26
N VAL A 189 -4.12 15.75 -20.57
CA VAL A 189 -3.64 14.38 -20.86
C VAL A 189 -2.84 14.30 -22.16
N THR A 190 -3.16 15.18 -23.14
CA THR A 190 -2.58 15.15 -24.49
C THR A 190 -1.35 16.05 -24.66
N THR A 191 -1.14 17.03 -23.77
CA THR A 191 -0.09 18.04 -23.92
C THR A 191 1.25 17.69 -23.27
N ASP A 192 1.31 16.68 -22.40
CA ASP A 192 2.55 16.20 -21.79
C ASP A 192 3.19 15.08 -22.64
N ASN A 193 3.80 15.47 -23.75
CA ASN A 193 4.72 14.64 -24.53
C ASN A 193 6.17 15.08 -24.31
#